data_fa080486b741ac23ec1fbb9285465a47
#
_entry.id   fa080486b741ac23ec1fbb9285465a47
#
_cell.length_a   1.000
_cell.length_b   1.000
_cell.length_c   1.000
_cell.angle_alpha   90.00
_cell.angle_beta   90.00
_cell.angle_gamma   90.00
#
_symmetry.space_group_name_H-M   'P 1'
#
loop_
_entity.id
_entity.type
_entity.pdbx_description
1 polymer ?
#
loop_
_entity_poly.entity_id
_entity_poly.type
_entity_poly.pdbx_seq_one_letter_code
_entity_poly.pdbx_strand_id
1 'polypeptide(L)'
;SLKRREFTNLTQSAGSGTKIFLTFRDPRADTYYNGWYDSSTQEYELFQAGSKERLNDFRSTNGLKPLKAIPDWNCTFDPDSLVQVDPEKRVWNRFKPSVYMLDKSVYPNTIPPTILRVIQHVVSSDPEVVSALINWIAFALQKRRATTTAWMLQGVPGTGKGVLVNHILKPLFGATNFTARRMEELEDKFNGYMENCLLCYIDEVHVGVSKRADIIMAHLKNQITEPMITIRNMRQMAYEAPNYLNWIMSSNMTTPIELDKEDRRFNVGVYQESPLREIFPDTTALLKQIEIELPQFGFYLHQYQVNQAQVRIPVKNEARQALIDNSLSSLDIVGDAILKGDLETLASFISDTNSASPLAQTLGE
;
A
#
# COMPACT_ATOMS: atom_id res chain seq x y z
N SER A 1 -23.57 -7.62 37.47
CA SER A 1 -23.04 -6.74 38.55
C SER A 1 -21.54 -6.93 38.81
N LEU A 2 -21.01 -8.13 38.68
CA LEU A 2 -19.57 -8.40 38.81
C LEU A 2 -18.76 -7.78 37.61
N LYS A 3 -19.24 -7.89 36.39
CA LYS A 3 -18.60 -7.28 35.22
C LYS A 3 -18.51 -5.74 35.31
N ARG A 4 -19.52 -5.09 35.89
CA ARG A 4 -19.52 -3.63 36.12
C ARG A 4 -18.50 -3.19 37.20
N ARG A 5 -18.28 -3.99 38.26
CA ARG A 5 -17.28 -3.70 39.30
C ARG A 5 -15.84 -3.89 38.83
N GLU A 6 -15.58 -4.89 37.95
CA GLU A 6 -14.26 -5.06 37.34
C GLU A 6 -13.95 -3.90 36.34
N PHE A 7 -14.96 -3.44 35.62
CA PHE A 7 -14.84 -2.29 34.72
C PHE A 7 -14.44 -1.01 35.47
N THR A 8 -15.07 -0.74 36.60
CA THR A 8 -14.81 0.46 37.42
C THR A 8 -13.39 0.46 38.06
N ASN A 9 -12.77 -0.71 38.27
CA ASN A 9 -11.41 -0.83 38.76
C ASN A 9 -10.34 -0.65 37.66
N LEU A 10 -10.72 -0.75 36.40
CA LEU A 10 -9.85 -0.62 35.23
C LEU A 10 -9.93 0.79 34.63
N THR A 11 -11.00 1.53 34.93
CA THR A 11 -11.26 2.89 34.48
C THR A 11 -11.38 3.79 35.71
N GLN A 12 -10.38 4.62 35.95
CA GLN A 12 -10.49 5.71 36.93
C GLN A 12 -10.75 7.01 36.18
N SER A 13 -11.84 7.68 36.50
CA SER A 13 -12.15 9.00 35.96
C SER A 13 -11.18 10.04 36.51
N ALA A 14 -10.49 10.74 35.62
CA ALA A 14 -9.75 11.94 35.99
C ALA A 14 -10.73 13.12 36.02
N GLY A 15 -11.21 13.50 37.18
CA GLY A 15 -11.77 14.82 37.54
C GLY A 15 -12.98 15.40 36.76
N SER A 16 -13.28 15.06 35.52
CA SER A 16 -14.36 15.65 34.71
C SER A 16 -15.30 14.64 34.04
N GLY A 17 -15.33 13.42 34.50
CA GLY A 17 -16.39 12.43 34.15
C GLY A 17 -16.32 11.75 32.79
N THR A 18 -15.60 12.27 31.80
CA THR A 18 -15.55 11.74 30.42
C THR A 18 -14.24 11.03 30.08
N LYS A 19 -13.13 11.45 30.71
CA LYS A 19 -11.83 10.82 30.50
C LYS A 19 -11.61 9.63 31.40
N ILE A 20 -11.26 8.49 30.79
CA ILE A 20 -10.91 7.25 31.50
C ILE A 20 -9.48 6.85 31.17
N PHE A 21 -8.79 6.22 32.13
CA PHE A 21 -7.46 5.69 31.92
C PHE A 21 -7.55 4.22 31.53
N LEU A 22 -7.06 3.91 30.34
CA LEU A 22 -7.04 2.56 29.79
C LEU A 22 -5.72 1.87 30.10
N THR A 23 -5.80 0.59 30.43
CA THR A 23 -4.64 -0.29 30.61
C THR A 23 -5.00 -1.66 30.10
N PHE A 24 -4.26 -2.16 29.11
CA PHE A 24 -4.56 -3.46 28.51
C PHE A 24 -3.32 -4.09 27.86
N ARG A 25 -3.45 -5.35 27.50
CA ARG A 25 -2.49 -6.12 26.73
C ARG A 25 -3.10 -6.53 25.39
N ASP A 26 -2.32 -6.41 24.33
CA ASP A 26 -2.58 -7.11 23.07
C ASP A 26 -1.97 -8.51 23.17
N PRO A 27 -2.78 -9.58 23.29
CA PRO A 27 -2.26 -10.93 23.48
C PRO A 27 -1.56 -11.50 22.24
N ARG A 28 -1.89 -11.00 21.03
CA ARG A 28 -1.25 -11.43 19.77
C ARG A 28 0.17 -10.92 19.68
N ALA A 29 0.35 -9.65 20.02
CA ALA A 29 1.63 -8.97 19.98
C ALA A 29 2.43 -9.08 21.28
N ASP A 30 1.85 -9.66 22.34
CA ASP A 30 2.36 -9.66 23.72
C ASP A 30 2.85 -8.26 24.15
N THR A 31 2.05 -7.27 23.83
CA THR A 31 2.40 -5.85 24.00
C THR A 31 1.40 -5.20 24.94
N TYR A 32 1.91 -4.33 25.81
CA TYR A 32 1.12 -3.65 26.83
C TYR A 32 0.89 -2.20 26.45
N TYR A 33 -0.29 -1.67 26.76
CA TYR A 33 -0.68 -0.29 26.47
C TYR A 33 -1.29 0.38 27.69
N ASN A 34 -0.91 1.65 27.87
CA ASN A 34 -1.55 2.58 28.81
C ASN A 34 -2.00 3.81 28.04
N GLY A 35 -3.01 4.48 28.51
CA GLY A 35 -3.37 5.78 27.94
C GLY A 35 -4.71 6.31 28.37
N TRP A 36 -5.12 7.35 27.71
CA TRP A 36 -6.35 8.08 27.99
C TRP A 36 -7.34 7.90 26.84
N TYR A 37 -8.61 7.79 27.18
CA TYR A 37 -9.72 7.79 26.26
C TYR A 37 -10.80 8.73 26.78
N ASP A 38 -11.29 9.62 25.92
CA ASP A 38 -12.41 10.51 26.21
C ASP A 38 -13.67 10.01 25.49
N SER A 39 -14.65 9.56 26.26
CA SER A 39 -15.89 9.01 25.67
C SER A 39 -16.77 10.05 25.00
N SER A 40 -16.59 11.35 25.32
CA SER A 40 -17.36 12.45 24.72
C SER A 40 -16.84 12.86 23.35
N THR A 41 -15.51 12.89 23.18
CA THR A 41 -14.87 13.28 21.90
C THR A 41 -14.45 12.09 21.07
N GLN A 42 -14.42 10.89 21.66
CA GLN A 42 -13.85 9.66 21.08
C GLN A 42 -12.34 9.75 20.82
N GLU A 43 -11.68 10.76 21.40
CA GLU A 43 -10.23 10.91 21.31
C GLU A 43 -9.52 9.99 22.28
N TYR A 44 -8.35 9.52 21.89
CA TYR A 44 -7.50 8.68 22.73
C TYR A 44 -6.02 8.94 22.49
N GLU A 45 -5.25 8.62 23.51
CA GLU A 45 -3.79 8.62 23.46
C GLU A 45 -3.29 7.38 24.17
N LEU A 46 -2.62 6.49 23.42
CA LEU A 46 -2.13 5.21 23.94
C LEU A 46 -0.61 5.14 23.81
N PHE A 47 0.03 4.74 24.89
CA PHE A 47 1.47 4.56 25.01
C PHE A 47 1.81 3.08 25.16
N GLN A 48 2.73 2.60 24.33
CA GLN A 48 3.23 1.24 24.40
C GLN A 48 4.20 1.07 25.58
N ALA A 49 4.02 0.05 26.37
CA ALA A 49 4.94 -0.37 27.41
C ALA A 49 5.61 -1.69 27.04
N GLY A 50 6.93 -1.77 27.20
CA GLY A 50 7.70 -2.98 26.85
C GLY A 50 7.54 -4.15 27.82
N SER A 51 6.99 -3.92 29.03
CA SER A 51 6.73 -4.97 30.01
C SER A 51 5.60 -4.57 30.99
N LYS A 52 5.10 -5.54 31.72
CA LYS A 52 4.09 -5.32 32.77
C LYS A 52 4.62 -4.41 33.88
N GLU A 53 5.89 -4.51 34.23
CA GLU A 53 6.54 -3.68 35.24
C GLU A 53 6.53 -2.22 34.79
N ARG A 54 7.02 -1.90 33.60
CA ARG A 54 7.00 -0.53 33.02
C ARG A 54 5.59 0.03 32.91
N LEU A 55 4.62 -0.82 32.58
CA LEU A 55 3.21 -0.44 32.56
C LEU A 55 2.73 -0.02 33.94
N ASN A 56 3.05 -0.77 34.99
CA ASN A 56 2.68 -0.46 36.36
C ASN A 56 3.43 0.77 36.90
N ASP A 57 4.69 0.98 36.53
CA ASP A 57 5.45 2.19 36.87
C ASP A 57 4.79 3.43 36.27
N PHE A 58 4.39 3.37 35.01
CA PHE A 58 3.66 4.47 34.36
C PHE A 58 2.31 4.76 35.07
N ARG A 59 1.58 3.71 35.49
CA ARG A 59 0.35 3.86 36.29
C ARG A 59 0.64 4.56 37.61
N SER A 60 1.64 4.12 38.33
CA SER A 60 2.04 4.69 39.63
C SER A 60 2.43 6.16 39.51
N THR A 61 3.17 6.52 38.47
CA THR A 61 3.55 7.92 38.16
C THR A 61 2.34 8.82 37.89
N ASN A 62 1.26 8.24 37.36
CA ASN A 62 -0.01 8.94 37.12
C ASN A 62 -1.02 8.81 38.29
N GLY A 63 -0.56 8.43 39.46
CA GLY A 63 -1.40 8.31 40.65
C GLY A 63 -2.37 7.12 40.67
N LEU A 64 -2.17 6.15 39.76
CA LEU A 64 -3.01 4.98 39.61
C LEU A 64 -2.39 3.76 40.31
N LYS A 65 -3.22 2.90 40.89
CA LYS A 65 -2.74 1.67 41.53
C LYS A 65 -2.20 0.69 40.51
N PRO A 66 -1.07 0.00 40.82
CA PRO A 66 -0.58 -1.11 39.99
C PRO A 66 -1.62 -2.22 39.83
N LEU A 67 -1.64 -2.88 38.67
CA LEU A 67 -2.55 -3.98 38.38
C LEU A 67 -1.84 -5.33 38.54
N LYS A 68 -2.44 -6.26 39.29
CA LYS A 68 -1.96 -7.64 39.39
C LYS A 68 -2.17 -8.42 38.09
N ALA A 69 -3.31 -8.23 37.46
CA ALA A 69 -3.65 -8.80 36.17
C ALA A 69 -3.99 -7.67 35.17
N ILE A 70 -3.41 -7.73 33.99
CA ILE A 70 -3.68 -6.79 32.90
C ILE A 70 -4.72 -7.44 31.99
N PRO A 71 -5.84 -6.75 31.66
CA PRO A 71 -6.84 -7.31 30.79
C PRO A 71 -6.33 -7.42 29.35
N ASP A 72 -6.65 -8.53 28.71
CA ASP A 72 -6.45 -8.68 27.28
C ASP A 72 -7.54 -7.94 26.51
N TRP A 73 -7.12 -7.25 25.43
CA TRP A 73 -8.01 -6.58 24.50
C TRP A 73 -7.85 -7.17 23.11
N ASN A 74 -8.93 -7.13 22.35
CA ASN A 74 -8.89 -7.44 20.93
C ASN A 74 -8.38 -6.21 20.16
N CYS A 75 -7.11 -6.24 19.76
CA CYS A 75 -6.48 -5.18 19.00
C CYS A 75 -6.58 -5.54 17.51
N THR A 76 -7.39 -4.83 16.74
CA THR A 76 -7.67 -5.12 15.34
C THR A 76 -7.25 -3.97 14.43
N PHE A 77 -7.18 -4.24 13.12
CA PHE A 77 -7.24 -3.22 12.09
C PHE A 77 -8.47 -3.53 11.24
N ASP A 78 -9.56 -2.83 11.52
CA ASP A 78 -10.86 -3.03 10.86
C ASP A 78 -11.29 -1.73 10.17
N PRO A 79 -11.07 -1.62 8.85
CA PRO A 79 -11.44 -0.44 8.11
C PRO A 79 -12.96 -0.23 7.94
N ASP A 80 -13.79 -1.21 8.27
CA ASP A 80 -15.25 -1.08 8.23
C ASP A 80 -15.80 -0.36 9.45
N SER A 81 -15.09 -0.43 10.57
CA SER A 81 -15.50 0.22 11.81
C SER A 81 -14.81 1.58 11.98
N LEU A 82 -15.60 2.61 12.21
CA LEU A 82 -15.12 3.94 12.59
C LEU A 82 -14.90 4.08 14.10
N VAL A 83 -15.37 3.14 14.90
CA VAL A 83 -15.15 3.11 16.35
C VAL A 83 -13.75 2.60 16.60
N GLN A 84 -12.88 3.47 17.12
CA GLN A 84 -11.48 3.13 17.36
C GLN A 84 -11.26 2.48 18.72
N VAL A 85 -11.96 2.92 19.75
CA VAL A 85 -11.84 2.40 21.10
C VAL A 85 -13.22 2.07 21.66
N ASP A 86 -13.45 0.82 22.02
CA ASP A 86 -14.65 0.35 22.72
C ASP A 86 -14.21 -0.33 24.05
N PRO A 87 -14.19 0.42 25.15
CA PRO A 87 -13.75 -0.12 26.44
C PRO A 87 -14.68 -1.21 26.99
N GLU A 88 -15.98 -1.16 26.67
CA GLU A 88 -16.94 -2.17 27.14
C GLU A 88 -16.71 -3.53 26.50
N LYS A 89 -16.43 -3.53 25.19
CA LYS A 89 -16.11 -4.74 24.44
C LYS A 89 -14.62 -5.11 24.50
N ARG A 90 -13.78 -4.25 25.08
CA ARG A 90 -12.32 -4.39 25.11
C ARG A 90 -11.73 -4.52 23.69
N VAL A 91 -12.12 -3.58 22.83
CA VAL A 91 -11.64 -3.52 21.43
C VAL A 91 -10.86 -2.23 21.23
N TRP A 92 -9.69 -2.37 20.61
CA TRP A 92 -8.94 -1.27 20.05
C TRP A 92 -8.76 -1.51 18.55
N ASN A 93 -9.46 -0.70 17.75
CA ASN A 93 -9.30 -0.69 16.31
C ASN A 93 -8.18 0.30 15.93
N ARG A 94 -7.12 -0.19 15.34
CA ARG A 94 -5.97 0.61 14.93
C ARG A 94 -6.23 1.42 13.66
N PHE A 95 -7.30 1.10 12.91
CA PHE A 95 -7.69 1.87 11.74
C PHE A 95 -8.09 3.29 12.16
N LYS A 96 -7.39 4.29 11.62
CA LYS A 96 -7.72 5.69 11.80
C LYS A 96 -8.02 6.30 10.42
N PRO A 97 -9.30 6.55 10.10
CA PRO A 97 -9.64 7.13 8.81
C PRO A 97 -9.00 8.50 8.64
N SER A 98 -8.58 8.82 7.42
CA SER A 98 -8.15 10.18 7.09
C SER A 98 -9.36 11.12 7.10
N VAL A 99 -9.09 12.42 7.18
CA VAL A 99 -10.16 13.44 7.07
C VAL A 99 -10.88 13.32 5.73
N TYR A 100 -10.17 12.96 4.66
CA TYR A 100 -10.74 12.80 3.31
C TYR A 100 -11.63 11.57 3.17
N MET A 101 -11.44 10.53 3.98
CA MET A 101 -12.34 9.37 4.05
C MET A 101 -13.66 9.69 4.77
N LEU A 102 -13.68 10.73 5.61
CA LEU A 102 -14.82 11.12 6.43
C LEU A 102 -15.53 12.37 5.90
N ASP A 103 -14.84 13.18 5.09
CA ASP A 103 -15.37 14.44 4.60
C ASP A 103 -16.59 14.20 3.70
N LYS A 104 -17.73 14.75 4.13
CA LYS A 104 -19.00 14.73 3.40
C LYS A 104 -19.33 16.10 2.80
N SER A 105 -18.42 17.07 2.88
CA SER A 105 -18.61 18.40 2.32
C SER A 105 -18.82 18.31 0.80
N VAL A 106 -19.75 19.11 0.30
CA VAL A 106 -20.03 19.19 -1.14
C VAL A 106 -19.19 20.34 -1.72
N TYR A 107 -18.38 20.00 -2.70
CA TYR A 107 -17.54 20.97 -3.41
C TYR A 107 -18.22 21.36 -4.73
N PRO A 108 -18.46 22.65 -4.98
CA PRO A 108 -19.18 23.13 -6.18
C PRO A 108 -18.47 22.74 -7.48
N ASN A 109 -17.15 22.71 -7.45
CA ASN A 109 -16.31 22.28 -8.55
C ASN A 109 -15.70 20.91 -8.23
N THR A 110 -16.24 19.85 -8.82
CA THR A 110 -15.90 18.46 -8.44
C THR A 110 -14.62 17.94 -9.09
N ILE A 111 -14.07 18.66 -10.05
CA ILE A 111 -12.89 18.24 -10.81
C ILE A 111 -11.64 18.96 -10.27
N PRO A 112 -10.69 18.28 -9.64
CA PRO A 112 -9.43 18.86 -9.20
C PRO A 112 -8.42 18.92 -10.37
N PRO A 113 -8.29 20.04 -11.07
CA PRO A 113 -7.59 20.06 -12.35
C PRO A 113 -6.08 19.81 -12.23
N THR A 114 -5.45 20.32 -11.17
CA THR A 114 -4.00 20.16 -10.96
C THR A 114 -3.67 18.71 -10.61
N ILE A 115 -4.42 18.11 -9.67
CA ILE A 115 -4.21 16.71 -9.27
C ILE A 115 -4.41 15.77 -10.46
N LEU A 116 -5.48 15.96 -11.25
CA LEU A 116 -5.72 15.13 -12.43
C LEU A 116 -4.62 15.30 -13.48
N ARG A 117 -4.10 16.52 -13.68
CA ARG A 117 -3.00 16.77 -14.59
C ARG A 117 -1.69 16.12 -14.14
N VAL A 118 -1.42 16.07 -12.81
CA VAL A 118 -0.30 15.31 -12.25
C VAL A 118 -0.48 13.82 -12.51
N ILE A 119 -1.68 13.27 -12.25
CA ILE A 119 -1.99 11.85 -12.51
C ILE A 119 -1.77 11.52 -13.98
N GLN A 120 -2.34 12.30 -14.90
CA GLN A 120 -2.16 12.13 -16.34
C GLN A 120 -0.69 12.12 -16.74
N HIS A 121 0.09 13.06 -16.23
CA HIS A 121 1.51 13.14 -16.56
C HIS A 121 2.29 11.92 -16.04
N VAL A 122 2.01 11.47 -14.80
CA VAL A 122 2.78 10.37 -14.17
C VAL A 122 2.43 9.01 -14.78
N VAL A 123 1.18 8.79 -15.18
CA VAL A 123 0.69 7.45 -15.50
C VAL A 123 0.53 7.24 -17.01
N SER A 124 -0.13 8.15 -17.70
CA SER A 124 -0.38 8.12 -19.14
C SER A 124 -1.24 9.29 -19.55
N SER A 125 -1.10 9.72 -20.81
CA SER A 125 -2.06 10.62 -21.47
C SER A 125 -3.32 9.88 -21.95
N ASP A 126 -3.32 8.55 -22.00
CA ASP A 126 -4.47 7.74 -22.37
C ASP A 126 -5.58 7.82 -21.30
N PRO A 127 -6.78 8.29 -21.68
CA PRO A 127 -7.90 8.43 -20.74
C PRO A 127 -8.33 7.10 -20.09
N GLU A 128 -8.18 5.97 -20.76
CA GLU A 128 -8.54 4.65 -20.20
C GLU A 128 -7.60 4.27 -19.07
N VAL A 129 -6.30 4.47 -19.25
CA VAL A 129 -5.28 4.20 -18.23
C VAL A 129 -5.46 5.11 -17.01
N VAL A 130 -5.71 6.40 -17.26
CA VAL A 130 -6.01 7.38 -16.18
C VAL A 130 -7.28 7.02 -15.43
N SER A 131 -8.36 6.68 -16.15
CA SER A 131 -9.62 6.26 -15.56
C SER A 131 -9.46 5.00 -14.71
N ALA A 132 -8.65 4.05 -15.15
CA ALA A 132 -8.37 2.82 -14.40
C ALA A 132 -7.62 3.11 -13.10
N LEU A 133 -6.63 4.02 -13.07
CA LEU A 133 -5.98 4.42 -11.82
C LEU A 133 -6.95 5.15 -10.90
N ILE A 134 -7.77 6.06 -11.41
CA ILE A 134 -8.79 6.77 -10.61
C ILE A 134 -9.78 5.78 -10.03
N ASN A 135 -10.27 4.81 -10.82
CA ASN A 135 -11.15 3.74 -10.36
C ASN A 135 -10.51 2.91 -9.24
N TRP A 136 -9.23 2.59 -9.38
CA TRP A 136 -8.45 1.85 -8.39
C TRP A 136 -8.32 2.64 -7.07
N ILE A 137 -7.96 3.93 -7.13
CA ILE A 137 -7.86 4.80 -5.96
C ILE A 137 -9.23 4.97 -5.31
N ALA A 138 -10.29 5.22 -6.10
CA ALA A 138 -11.65 5.38 -5.61
C ALA A 138 -12.16 4.11 -4.91
N PHE A 139 -11.89 2.93 -5.48
CA PHE A 139 -12.22 1.65 -4.82
C PHE A 139 -11.51 1.51 -3.47
N ALA A 140 -10.18 1.70 -3.47
CA ALA A 140 -9.38 1.56 -2.25
C ALA A 140 -9.82 2.56 -1.16
N LEU A 141 -10.20 3.77 -1.53
CA LEU A 141 -10.69 4.81 -0.60
C LEU A 141 -12.12 4.50 -0.10
N GLN A 142 -13.06 4.20 -1.01
CA GLN A 142 -14.47 3.98 -0.67
C GLN A 142 -14.70 2.65 0.04
N LYS A 143 -14.08 1.57 -0.45
CA LYS A 143 -14.28 0.20 0.05
C LYS A 143 -13.28 -0.19 1.12
N ARG A 144 -12.12 0.47 1.18
CA ARG A 144 -11.06 0.17 2.14
C ARG A 144 -10.67 -1.30 2.14
N ARG A 145 -10.53 -1.87 0.94
CA ARG A 145 -10.22 -3.27 0.65
C ARG A 145 -9.06 -3.37 -0.33
N ALA A 146 -8.37 -4.50 -0.30
CA ALA A 146 -7.38 -4.81 -1.31
C ALA A 146 -8.02 -4.90 -2.70
N THR A 147 -7.41 -4.23 -3.67
CA THR A 147 -7.83 -4.25 -5.08
C THR A 147 -7.41 -5.54 -5.78
N THR A 148 -6.49 -6.30 -5.17
CA THR A 148 -5.83 -7.49 -5.74
C THR A 148 -4.99 -7.20 -7.00
N THR A 149 -4.80 -5.93 -7.30
CA THR A 149 -3.89 -5.44 -8.34
C THR A 149 -2.98 -4.36 -7.77
N ALA A 150 -1.85 -4.13 -8.42
CA ALA A 150 -0.84 -3.15 -8.06
C ALA A 150 -0.57 -2.21 -9.23
N TRP A 151 -0.03 -1.02 -8.95
CA TRP A 151 0.42 -0.08 -9.96
C TRP A 151 1.94 0.03 -9.98
N MET A 152 2.53 -0.09 -11.17
CA MET A 152 3.92 0.24 -11.45
C MET A 152 3.99 1.58 -12.18
N LEU A 153 4.60 2.58 -11.54
CA LEU A 153 4.87 3.90 -12.09
C LEU A 153 6.31 3.95 -12.57
N GLN A 154 6.54 4.27 -13.82
CA GLN A 154 7.89 4.24 -14.38
C GLN A 154 8.21 5.53 -15.14
N GLY A 155 9.49 5.89 -15.18
CA GLY A 155 9.97 7.10 -15.87
C GLY A 155 11.24 7.64 -15.24
N VAL A 156 11.88 8.58 -15.96
CA VAL A 156 13.11 9.23 -15.48
C VAL A 156 12.92 9.93 -14.13
N PRO A 157 13.99 10.23 -13.40
CA PRO A 157 13.90 11.04 -12.19
C PRO A 157 13.21 12.39 -12.42
N GLY A 158 12.38 12.80 -11.45
CA GLY A 158 11.72 14.11 -11.52
C GLY A 158 10.38 14.14 -12.29
N THR A 159 9.87 13.00 -12.75
CA THR A 159 8.59 12.91 -13.49
C THR A 159 7.33 12.99 -12.60
N GLY A 160 7.49 13.20 -11.28
CA GLY A 160 6.35 13.41 -10.39
C GLY A 160 5.81 12.15 -9.69
N LYS A 161 6.41 10.97 -9.87
CA LYS A 161 6.01 9.73 -9.17
C LYS A 161 5.92 9.95 -7.66
N GLY A 162 6.98 10.53 -7.06
CA GLY A 162 7.01 10.88 -5.64
C GLY A 162 5.98 11.96 -5.25
N VAL A 163 5.66 12.91 -6.14
CA VAL A 163 4.61 13.92 -5.90
C VAL A 163 3.25 13.23 -5.81
N LEU A 164 2.90 12.37 -6.75
CA LEU A 164 1.66 11.59 -6.73
C LEU A 164 1.53 10.80 -5.43
N VAL A 165 2.58 10.09 -5.02
CA VAL A 165 2.50 9.21 -3.85
C VAL A 165 2.52 10.01 -2.55
N ASN A 166 3.50 10.90 -2.36
CA ASN A 166 3.73 11.53 -1.04
C ASN A 166 2.81 12.74 -0.78
N HIS A 167 2.40 13.47 -1.83
CA HIS A 167 1.60 14.70 -1.68
C HIS A 167 0.12 14.54 -2.04
N ILE A 168 -0.24 13.44 -2.75
CA ILE A 168 -1.64 13.17 -3.09
C ILE A 168 -2.13 11.93 -2.34
N LEU A 169 -1.54 10.76 -2.59
CA LEU A 169 -2.07 9.49 -2.06
C LEU A 169 -1.85 9.33 -0.56
N LYS A 170 -0.65 9.63 -0.06
CA LYS A 170 -0.36 9.51 1.38
C LYS A 170 -1.29 10.37 2.26
N PRO A 171 -1.51 11.67 2.01
CA PRO A 171 -2.48 12.43 2.79
C PRO A 171 -3.92 11.95 2.56
N LEU A 172 -4.29 11.54 1.36
CA LEU A 172 -5.61 11.03 1.03
C LEU A 172 -5.97 9.79 1.88
N PHE A 173 -5.07 8.82 1.99
CA PHE A 173 -5.25 7.61 2.81
C PHE A 173 -4.97 7.84 4.30
N GLY A 174 -4.23 8.90 4.65
CA GLY A 174 -3.77 9.20 5.99
C GLY A 174 -2.44 8.51 6.33
N ALA A 175 -1.56 9.22 7.01
CA ALA A 175 -0.21 8.76 7.31
C ALA A 175 -0.15 7.46 8.13
N THR A 176 -1.17 7.19 8.95
CA THR A 176 -1.28 5.97 9.76
C THR A 176 -1.66 4.73 8.96
N ASN A 177 -2.29 4.91 7.81
CA ASN A 177 -2.72 3.83 6.91
C ASN A 177 -1.80 3.67 5.69
N PHE A 178 -0.68 4.39 5.68
CA PHE A 178 0.30 4.40 4.60
C PHE A 178 1.66 3.91 5.12
N THR A 179 2.30 3.07 4.32
CA THR A 179 3.70 2.69 4.56
C THR A 179 4.50 2.83 3.28
N ALA A 180 5.76 3.28 3.40
CA ALA A 180 6.72 3.28 2.31
C ALA A 180 7.84 2.29 2.64
N ARG A 181 8.25 1.50 1.65
CA ARG A 181 9.29 0.47 1.77
C ARG A 181 10.22 0.52 0.59
N ARG A 182 11.41 -0.02 0.78
CA ARG A 182 12.35 -0.32 -0.30
C ARG A 182 12.19 -1.77 -0.73
N MET A 183 12.64 -2.08 -1.94
CA MET A 183 12.54 -3.44 -2.49
C MET A 183 13.25 -4.47 -1.60
N GLU A 184 14.41 -4.12 -1.04
CA GLU A 184 15.21 -4.99 -0.17
C GLU A 184 14.48 -5.36 1.13
N GLU A 185 13.62 -4.46 1.64
CA GLU A 185 12.83 -4.71 2.86
C GLU A 185 11.74 -5.77 2.67
N LEU A 186 11.40 -6.10 1.41
CA LEU A 186 10.45 -7.19 1.11
C LEU A 186 11.06 -8.58 1.34
N GLU A 187 12.39 -8.68 1.39
CA GLU A 187 13.11 -9.90 1.76
C GLU A 187 13.11 -10.16 3.26
N ASP A 188 12.79 -9.14 4.06
CA ASP A 188 12.83 -9.25 5.51
C ASP A 188 11.80 -10.27 6.01
N LYS A 189 12.22 -11.06 6.99
CA LYS A 189 11.33 -12.02 7.66
C LYS A 189 10.20 -11.34 8.43
N PHE A 190 10.38 -10.07 8.78
CA PHE A 190 9.44 -9.28 9.59
C PHE A 190 8.64 -8.34 8.71
N ASN A 191 7.35 -8.55 8.67
CA ASN A 191 6.42 -7.81 7.81
C ASN A 191 5.27 -7.15 8.58
N GLY A 192 5.45 -6.90 9.88
CA GLY A 192 4.41 -6.32 10.73
C GLY A 192 3.84 -4.99 10.25
N TYR A 193 4.56 -4.27 9.38
CA TYR A 193 4.08 -3.04 8.75
C TYR A 193 2.84 -3.25 7.85
N MET A 194 2.63 -4.47 7.37
CA MET A 194 1.51 -4.80 6.48
C MET A 194 0.17 -4.86 7.20
N GLU A 195 0.18 -5.17 8.51
CA GLU A 195 -1.05 -5.43 9.27
C GLU A 195 -1.98 -4.20 9.36
N ASN A 196 -1.41 -3.00 9.44
CA ASN A 196 -2.15 -1.80 9.80
C ASN A 196 -2.16 -0.75 8.69
N CYS A 197 -2.14 -1.16 7.42
CA CYS A 197 -2.05 -0.27 6.28
C CYS A 197 -3.08 -0.56 5.21
N LEU A 198 -3.50 0.50 4.51
CA LEU A 198 -4.32 0.42 3.30
C LEU A 198 -3.51 0.61 2.02
N LEU A 199 -2.38 1.32 2.11
CA LEU A 199 -1.54 1.63 0.96
C LEU A 199 -0.07 1.41 1.30
N CYS A 200 0.59 0.57 0.51
CA CYS A 200 2.04 0.35 0.55
C CYS A 200 2.69 0.91 -0.72
N TYR A 201 3.69 1.74 -0.54
CA TYR A 201 4.51 2.28 -1.61
C TYR A 201 5.88 1.64 -1.59
N ILE A 202 6.33 1.12 -2.74
CA ILE A 202 7.68 0.63 -2.92
C ILE A 202 8.39 1.56 -3.90
N ASP A 203 9.42 2.23 -3.41
CA ASP A 203 10.23 3.13 -4.22
C ASP A 203 11.42 2.39 -4.82
N GLU A 204 11.85 2.85 -5.99
CA GLU A 204 13.03 2.37 -6.71
C GLU A 204 13.03 0.85 -6.98
N VAL A 205 11.89 0.32 -7.43
CA VAL A 205 11.81 -1.09 -7.82
C VAL A 205 12.77 -1.38 -8.96
N HIS A 206 13.65 -2.35 -8.75
CA HIS A 206 14.54 -2.90 -9.75
C HIS A 206 14.73 -4.39 -9.47
N VAL A 207 14.11 -5.20 -10.28
CA VAL A 207 14.30 -6.65 -10.22
C VAL A 207 15.41 -6.99 -11.20
N GLY A 208 16.65 -7.02 -10.70
CA GLY A 208 17.80 -7.51 -11.48
C GLY A 208 17.65 -9.00 -11.76
N VAL A 209 18.36 -9.48 -12.79
CA VAL A 209 18.40 -10.90 -13.16
C VAL A 209 19.14 -11.70 -12.07
N SER A 210 18.44 -12.03 -10.99
CA SER A 210 19.00 -12.86 -9.91
C SER A 210 17.92 -13.81 -9.37
N LYS A 211 18.34 -14.99 -8.89
CA LYS A 211 17.43 -15.94 -8.23
C LYS A 211 16.66 -15.35 -7.03
N ARG A 212 17.17 -14.27 -6.44
CA ARG A 212 16.49 -13.53 -5.36
C ARG A 212 15.33 -12.69 -5.88
N ALA A 213 15.47 -12.12 -7.08
CA ALA A 213 14.44 -11.34 -7.73
C ALA A 213 13.15 -12.15 -7.91
N ASP A 214 13.28 -13.40 -8.38
CA ASP A 214 12.14 -14.31 -8.56
C ASP A 214 11.41 -14.60 -7.24
N ILE A 215 12.18 -14.78 -6.16
CA ILE A 215 11.61 -15.03 -4.83
C ILE A 215 10.85 -13.82 -4.34
N ILE A 216 11.42 -12.61 -4.47
CA ILE A 216 10.78 -11.35 -4.06
C ILE A 216 9.50 -11.14 -4.86
N MET A 217 9.54 -11.34 -6.17
CA MET A 217 8.38 -11.19 -7.05
C MET A 217 7.29 -12.21 -6.73
N ALA A 218 7.65 -13.45 -6.44
CA ALA A 218 6.70 -14.49 -6.03
C ALA A 218 6.02 -14.10 -4.69
N HIS A 219 6.79 -13.63 -3.72
CA HIS A 219 6.26 -13.11 -2.46
C HIS A 219 5.32 -11.92 -2.68
N LEU A 220 5.74 -10.93 -3.47
CA LEU A 220 4.95 -9.75 -3.77
C LEU A 220 3.63 -10.13 -4.50
N LYS A 221 3.71 -11.02 -5.49
CA LYS A 221 2.53 -11.54 -6.20
C LYS A 221 1.51 -12.16 -5.24
N ASN A 222 1.97 -12.90 -4.23
CA ASN A 222 1.10 -13.48 -3.21
C ASN A 222 0.53 -12.39 -2.29
N GLN A 223 1.34 -11.46 -1.79
CA GLN A 223 0.89 -10.37 -0.92
C GLN A 223 -0.16 -9.46 -1.58
N ILE A 224 -0.11 -9.30 -2.91
CA ILE A 224 -1.11 -8.52 -3.67
C ILE A 224 -2.46 -9.23 -3.70
N THR A 225 -2.48 -10.56 -3.81
CA THR A 225 -3.70 -11.30 -4.13
C THR A 225 -4.32 -12.08 -2.97
N GLU A 226 -3.52 -12.47 -1.96
CA GLU A 226 -4.02 -13.27 -0.86
C GLU A 226 -4.95 -12.45 0.06
N PRO A 227 -6.13 -13.00 0.45
CA PRO A 227 -7.07 -12.31 1.34
C PRO A 227 -6.58 -12.27 2.79
N MET A 228 -5.68 -13.16 3.17
CA MET A 228 -5.04 -13.22 4.48
C MET A 228 -3.54 -13.20 4.31
N ILE A 229 -2.85 -12.54 5.22
CA ILE A 229 -1.39 -12.47 5.25
C ILE A 229 -0.87 -12.96 6.59
N THR A 230 0.21 -13.74 6.54
CA THR A 230 0.93 -14.14 7.74
C THR A 230 1.79 -12.99 8.23
N ILE A 231 1.45 -12.44 9.39
CA ILE A 231 2.23 -11.38 10.04
C ILE A 231 3.31 -11.99 10.92
N ARG A 232 4.51 -11.48 10.76
CA ARG A 232 5.69 -11.86 11.55
C ARG A 232 6.33 -10.61 12.15
N ASN A 233 6.26 -10.49 13.46
CA ASN A 233 6.93 -9.44 14.21
C ASN A 233 8.14 -10.02 14.95
N MET A 234 9.10 -9.16 15.28
CA MET A 234 10.28 -9.57 16.05
C MET A 234 9.86 -10.10 17.43
N ARG A 235 10.37 -11.27 17.80
CA ARG A 235 10.09 -11.92 19.10
C ARG A 235 8.63 -12.27 19.38
N GLN A 236 7.83 -12.40 18.32
CA GLN A 236 6.42 -12.80 18.42
C GLN A 236 6.16 -14.03 17.58
N MET A 237 5.13 -14.78 17.93
CA MET A 237 4.64 -15.87 17.08
C MET A 237 3.96 -15.28 15.85
N ALA A 238 4.15 -15.94 14.71
CA ALA A 238 3.45 -15.55 13.49
C ALA A 238 1.94 -15.80 13.64
N TYR A 239 1.14 -14.90 13.07
CA TYR A 239 -0.32 -15.02 13.06
C TYR A 239 -0.90 -14.52 11.73
N GLU A 240 -2.12 -14.96 11.42
CA GLU A 240 -2.85 -14.54 10.22
C GLU A 240 -3.65 -13.26 10.48
N ALA A 241 -3.61 -12.33 9.52
CA ALA A 241 -4.39 -11.10 9.53
C ALA A 241 -5.05 -10.88 8.17
N PRO A 242 -6.23 -10.22 8.13
CA PRO A 242 -6.85 -9.82 6.87
C PRO A 242 -5.95 -8.87 6.08
N ASN A 243 -5.91 -9.05 4.76
CA ASN A 243 -5.14 -8.21 3.86
C ASN A 243 -6.00 -7.06 3.31
N TYR A 244 -5.64 -5.83 3.67
CA TYR A 244 -6.28 -4.61 3.19
C TYR A 244 -5.36 -3.79 2.28
N LEU A 245 -4.14 -4.28 2.03
CA LEU A 245 -3.10 -3.53 1.33
C LEU A 245 -3.39 -3.37 -0.15
N ASN A 246 -3.17 -2.16 -0.60
CA ASN A 246 -3.07 -1.77 -1.99
C ASN A 246 -1.62 -1.35 -2.28
N TRP A 247 -1.09 -1.73 -3.44
CA TRP A 247 0.32 -1.60 -3.73
C TRP A 247 0.55 -0.62 -4.88
N ILE A 248 1.44 0.36 -4.65
CA ILE A 248 1.99 1.23 -5.68
C ILE A 248 3.51 1.12 -5.63
N MET A 249 4.10 1.01 -6.80
CA MET A 249 5.54 0.88 -6.98
C MET A 249 6.03 1.95 -7.94
N SER A 250 7.27 2.38 -7.77
CA SER A 250 7.92 3.28 -8.72
C SER A 250 9.28 2.75 -9.15
N SER A 251 9.68 3.09 -10.37
CA SER A 251 11.01 2.80 -10.90
C SER A 251 11.49 3.87 -11.87
N ASN A 252 12.79 4.01 -11.96
CA ASN A 252 13.45 4.81 -13.00
C ASN A 252 13.91 3.95 -14.20
N MET A 253 13.71 2.64 -14.12
CA MET A 253 14.06 1.70 -15.18
C MET A 253 12.91 1.50 -16.16
N THR A 254 13.23 1.20 -17.42
CA THR A 254 12.25 0.84 -18.44
C THR A 254 11.70 -0.59 -18.27
N THR A 255 12.47 -1.46 -17.62
CA THR A 255 12.09 -2.86 -17.33
C THR A 255 12.29 -3.15 -15.83
N PRO A 256 11.46 -2.56 -14.95
CA PRO A 256 11.63 -2.68 -13.51
C PRO A 256 11.28 -4.06 -12.95
N ILE A 257 10.38 -4.77 -13.61
CA ILE A 257 9.89 -6.11 -13.21
C ILE A 257 9.70 -6.98 -14.43
N GLU A 258 9.76 -8.29 -14.23
CA GLU A 258 9.40 -9.29 -15.23
C GLU A 258 7.92 -9.66 -15.09
N LEU A 259 7.20 -9.66 -16.23
CA LEU A 259 5.79 -9.99 -16.29
C LEU A 259 5.53 -11.16 -17.24
N ASP A 260 4.81 -12.16 -16.75
CA ASP A 260 4.28 -13.23 -17.58
C ASP A 260 3.07 -12.74 -18.40
N LYS A 261 2.80 -13.38 -19.54
CA LYS A 261 1.60 -13.08 -20.38
C LYS A 261 0.30 -13.19 -19.58
N GLU A 262 0.22 -14.15 -18.67
CA GLU A 262 -0.94 -14.45 -17.83
C GLU A 262 -0.94 -13.68 -16.49
N ASP A 263 0.01 -12.78 -16.27
CA ASP A 263 0.01 -11.99 -15.04
C ASP A 263 -1.24 -11.13 -14.95
N ARG A 264 -1.96 -11.23 -13.83
CA ARG A 264 -3.24 -10.55 -13.58
C ARG A 264 -3.15 -9.51 -12.45
N ARG A 265 -1.94 -9.09 -12.07
CA ARG A 265 -1.74 -8.26 -10.89
C ARG A 265 -1.27 -6.85 -11.19
N PHE A 266 -0.42 -6.69 -12.20
CA PHE A 266 0.27 -5.42 -12.40
C PHE A 266 -0.38 -4.57 -13.49
N ASN A 267 -0.84 -3.38 -13.07
CA ASN A 267 -1.07 -2.25 -13.94
C ASN A 267 0.27 -1.52 -14.16
N VAL A 268 0.52 -1.07 -15.37
CA VAL A 268 1.79 -0.43 -15.72
C VAL A 268 1.49 0.94 -16.33
N GLY A 269 2.02 2.00 -15.69
CA GLY A 269 2.02 3.34 -16.28
C GLY A 269 3.00 3.43 -17.43
N VAL A 270 2.77 4.34 -18.36
CA VAL A 270 3.70 4.62 -19.46
C VAL A 270 5.04 5.08 -18.88
N TYR A 271 6.16 4.70 -19.51
CA TYR A 271 7.45 5.22 -19.13
C TYR A 271 7.52 6.71 -19.45
N GLN A 272 7.55 7.53 -18.39
CA GLN A 272 7.55 8.98 -18.54
C GLN A 272 8.98 9.51 -18.67
N GLU A 273 9.26 10.17 -19.79
CA GLU A 273 10.57 10.76 -20.09
C GLU A 273 10.66 12.24 -19.68
N SER A 274 9.52 12.95 -19.67
CA SER A 274 9.48 14.39 -19.38
C SER A 274 9.39 14.66 -17.86
N PRO A 275 10.28 15.46 -17.30
CA PRO A 275 10.17 15.91 -15.92
C PRO A 275 8.90 16.72 -15.66
N LEU A 276 8.29 16.54 -14.46
CA LEU A 276 7.06 17.25 -14.08
C LEU A 276 7.20 18.77 -14.13
N ARG A 277 8.42 19.29 -13.93
CA ARG A 277 8.73 20.73 -14.01
C ARG A 277 8.48 21.37 -15.39
N GLU A 278 8.42 20.57 -16.44
CA GLU A 278 8.10 21.08 -17.77
C GLU A 278 6.65 21.58 -17.87
N ILE A 279 5.74 20.93 -17.13
CA ILE A 279 4.33 21.34 -17.07
C ILE A 279 3.99 22.15 -15.81
N PHE A 280 4.81 22.02 -14.75
CA PHE A 280 4.70 22.77 -13.49
C PHE A 280 6.07 23.32 -13.10
N PRO A 281 6.50 24.46 -13.67
CA PRO A 281 7.84 25.00 -13.41
C PRO A 281 8.10 25.38 -11.95
N ASP A 282 7.06 25.84 -11.24
CA ASP A 282 7.13 26.17 -9.81
C ASP A 282 6.61 25.01 -8.97
N THR A 283 7.54 24.21 -8.44
CA THR A 283 7.22 23.06 -7.58
C THR A 283 6.53 23.50 -6.28
N THR A 284 6.90 24.65 -5.71
CA THR A 284 6.31 25.14 -4.46
C THR A 284 4.84 25.53 -4.69
N ALA A 285 4.55 26.24 -5.77
CA ALA A 285 3.19 26.58 -6.16
C ALA A 285 2.36 25.32 -6.47
N LEU A 286 2.95 24.32 -7.14
CA LEU A 286 2.31 23.04 -7.42
C LEU A 286 1.89 22.33 -6.13
N LEU A 287 2.81 22.16 -5.17
CA LEU A 287 2.51 21.44 -3.92
C LEU A 287 1.43 22.15 -3.10
N LYS A 288 1.47 23.49 -3.05
CA LYS A 288 0.43 24.28 -2.41
C LYS A 288 -0.93 24.12 -3.09
N GLN A 289 -0.95 24.08 -4.43
CA GLN A 289 -2.20 23.88 -5.17
C GLN A 289 -2.76 22.48 -4.98
N ILE A 290 -1.91 21.45 -4.92
CA ILE A 290 -2.32 20.08 -4.58
C ILE A 290 -2.98 20.05 -3.20
N GLU A 291 -2.39 20.69 -2.19
CA GLU A 291 -2.95 20.75 -0.83
C GLU A 291 -4.34 21.41 -0.82
N ILE A 292 -4.54 22.47 -1.60
CA ILE A 292 -5.83 23.13 -1.77
C ILE A 292 -6.86 22.21 -2.46
N GLU A 293 -6.44 21.43 -3.45
CA GLU A 293 -7.32 20.55 -4.22
C GLU A 293 -7.60 19.19 -3.55
N LEU A 294 -6.83 18.80 -2.53
CA LEU A 294 -6.99 17.48 -1.89
C LEU A 294 -8.42 17.22 -1.34
N PRO A 295 -9.08 18.17 -0.64
CA PRO A 295 -10.46 17.97 -0.19
C PRO A 295 -11.41 17.74 -1.37
N GLN A 296 -11.26 18.52 -2.44
CA GLN A 296 -12.03 18.39 -3.67
C GLN A 296 -11.77 17.03 -4.35
N PHE A 297 -10.52 16.54 -4.36
CA PHE A 297 -10.18 15.24 -4.90
C PHE A 297 -10.78 14.10 -4.06
N GLY A 298 -10.75 14.20 -2.73
CA GLY A 298 -11.45 13.26 -1.86
C GLY A 298 -12.94 13.17 -2.17
N PHE A 299 -13.61 14.32 -2.31
CA PHE A 299 -15.02 14.38 -2.71
C PHE A 299 -15.25 13.78 -4.11
N TYR A 300 -14.42 14.13 -5.09
CA TYR A 300 -14.47 13.55 -6.43
C TYR A 300 -14.41 12.01 -6.40
N LEU A 301 -13.48 11.46 -5.62
CA LEU A 301 -13.33 10.02 -5.48
C LEU A 301 -14.52 9.36 -4.77
N HIS A 302 -15.16 10.05 -3.79
CA HIS A 302 -16.38 9.54 -3.15
C HIS A 302 -17.58 9.49 -4.11
N GLN A 303 -17.67 10.42 -5.06
CA GLN A 303 -18.72 10.44 -6.08
C GLN A 303 -18.43 9.52 -7.27
N TYR A 304 -17.18 9.05 -7.38
CA TYR A 304 -16.77 8.21 -8.51
C TYR A 304 -17.52 6.88 -8.51
N GLN A 305 -18.10 6.54 -9.68
CA GLN A 305 -18.80 5.28 -9.89
C GLN A 305 -17.79 4.12 -10.07
N VAL A 306 -17.49 3.45 -8.96
CA VAL A 306 -16.46 2.41 -8.96
C VAL A 306 -16.92 1.17 -9.73
N ASN A 307 -16.14 0.79 -10.74
CA ASN A 307 -16.25 -0.50 -11.41
C ASN A 307 -15.40 -1.55 -10.69
N GLN A 308 -16.02 -2.33 -9.80
CA GLN A 308 -15.33 -3.32 -8.97
C GLN A 308 -14.72 -4.49 -9.76
N ALA A 309 -15.32 -4.85 -10.89
CA ALA A 309 -14.76 -5.90 -11.74
C ALA A 309 -13.46 -5.44 -12.42
N GLN A 310 -13.45 -4.22 -12.95
CA GLN A 310 -12.29 -3.65 -13.62
C GLN A 310 -11.09 -3.44 -12.68
N VAL A 311 -11.32 -3.09 -11.42
CA VAL A 311 -10.25 -2.90 -10.43
C VAL A 311 -9.37 -4.15 -10.27
N ARG A 312 -9.94 -5.32 -10.48
CA ARG A 312 -9.26 -6.62 -10.31
C ARG A 312 -8.58 -7.14 -11.57
N ILE A 313 -8.65 -6.38 -12.66
CA ILE A 313 -8.10 -6.76 -13.97
C ILE A 313 -7.10 -5.66 -14.37
N PRO A 314 -5.82 -6.00 -14.60
CA PRO A 314 -4.86 -5.01 -15.07
C PRO A 314 -5.26 -4.38 -16.40
N VAL A 315 -4.95 -3.10 -16.54
CA VAL A 315 -5.13 -2.38 -17.81
C VAL A 315 -4.22 -3.00 -18.86
N LYS A 316 -4.79 -3.23 -20.04
CA LYS A 316 -4.05 -3.67 -21.21
C LYS A 316 -3.59 -2.42 -21.97
N ASN A 317 -2.31 -2.10 -21.89
CA ASN A 317 -1.69 -0.99 -22.60
C ASN A 317 -0.32 -1.41 -23.15
N GLU A 318 0.24 -0.56 -23.99
CA GLU A 318 1.56 -0.81 -24.62
C GLU A 318 2.68 -0.93 -23.60
N ALA A 319 2.66 -0.13 -22.54
CA ALA A 319 3.68 -0.18 -21.49
C ALA A 319 3.72 -1.54 -20.79
N ARG A 320 2.56 -2.11 -20.48
CA ARG A 320 2.45 -3.45 -19.89
C ARG A 320 2.87 -4.52 -20.89
N GLN A 321 2.48 -4.39 -22.16
CA GLN A 321 2.88 -5.31 -23.22
C GLN A 321 4.40 -5.31 -23.41
N ALA A 322 5.03 -4.14 -23.40
CA ALA A 322 6.48 -4.01 -23.51
C ALA A 322 7.23 -4.74 -22.37
N LEU A 323 6.71 -4.69 -21.12
CA LEU A 323 7.30 -5.46 -20.01
C LEU A 323 7.16 -6.98 -20.21
N ILE A 324 6.01 -7.43 -20.73
CA ILE A 324 5.78 -8.85 -21.04
C ILE A 324 6.76 -9.30 -22.14
N ASP A 325 6.87 -8.53 -23.22
CA ASP A 325 7.74 -8.87 -24.36
C ASP A 325 9.22 -8.92 -23.94
N ASN A 326 9.65 -8.00 -23.09
CA ASN A 326 11.01 -7.99 -22.53
C ASN A 326 11.30 -9.12 -21.53
N SER A 327 10.23 -9.73 -20.97
CA SER A 327 10.35 -10.83 -20.02
C SER A 327 10.30 -12.21 -20.68
N LEU A 328 10.05 -12.28 -21.98
CA LEU A 328 10.02 -13.54 -22.72
C LEU A 328 11.44 -14.13 -22.81
N SER A 329 11.58 -15.37 -22.39
CA SER A 329 12.81 -16.11 -22.62
C SER A 329 13.00 -16.41 -24.13
N SER A 330 14.24 -16.67 -24.53
CA SER A 330 14.52 -17.09 -25.89
C SER A 330 13.70 -18.31 -26.33
N LEU A 331 13.42 -19.21 -25.40
CA LEU A 331 12.58 -20.41 -25.64
C LEU A 331 11.11 -20.05 -25.86
N ASP A 332 10.59 -19.06 -25.11
CA ASP A 332 9.20 -18.59 -25.26
C ASP A 332 9.02 -17.90 -26.61
N ILE A 333 10.00 -17.08 -27.03
CA ILE A 333 10.00 -16.40 -28.34
C ILE A 333 9.98 -17.42 -29.46
N VAL A 334 10.85 -18.43 -29.40
CA VAL A 334 10.90 -19.51 -30.41
C VAL A 334 9.61 -20.32 -30.39
N GLY A 335 9.10 -20.68 -29.19
CA GLY A 335 7.85 -21.42 -29.06
C GLY A 335 6.64 -20.69 -29.64
N ASP A 336 6.55 -19.38 -29.38
CA ASP A 336 5.47 -18.52 -29.88
C ASP A 336 5.57 -18.34 -31.44
N ALA A 337 6.78 -18.17 -31.94
CA ALA A 337 7.04 -18.09 -33.39
C ALA A 337 6.66 -19.39 -34.11
N ILE A 338 6.95 -20.56 -33.52
CA ILE A 338 6.54 -21.86 -34.07
C ILE A 338 5.01 -21.97 -34.11
N LEU A 339 4.34 -21.63 -33.00
CA LEU A 339 2.87 -21.70 -32.89
C LEU A 339 2.16 -20.77 -33.88
N LYS A 340 2.74 -19.60 -34.15
CA LYS A 340 2.18 -18.60 -35.08
C LYS A 340 2.61 -18.81 -36.53
N GLY A 341 3.54 -19.71 -36.80
CA GLY A 341 4.12 -19.90 -38.13
C GLY A 341 4.97 -18.71 -38.58
N ASP A 342 5.55 -17.96 -37.63
CA ASP A 342 6.38 -16.77 -37.90
C ASP A 342 7.81 -17.20 -38.26
N LEU A 343 8.01 -17.41 -39.56
CA LEU A 343 9.29 -17.85 -40.12
C LEU A 343 10.38 -16.77 -40.04
N GLU A 344 10.01 -15.48 -40.05
CA GLU A 344 10.95 -14.36 -39.95
C GLU A 344 11.63 -14.32 -38.60
N THR A 345 10.84 -14.39 -37.52
CA THR A 345 11.36 -14.43 -36.16
C THR A 345 12.21 -15.69 -35.93
N LEU A 346 11.80 -16.85 -36.44
CA LEU A 346 12.60 -18.09 -36.35
C LEU A 346 13.92 -17.97 -37.10
N ALA A 347 13.93 -17.35 -38.30
CA ALA A 347 15.14 -17.18 -39.07
C ALA A 347 16.13 -16.20 -38.42
N SER A 348 15.63 -15.09 -37.86
CA SER A 348 16.48 -14.13 -37.12
C SER A 348 17.11 -14.77 -35.88
N PHE A 349 16.35 -15.56 -35.13
CA PHE A 349 16.84 -16.24 -33.94
C PHE A 349 17.93 -17.28 -34.25
N ILE A 350 17.80 -18.03 -35.38
CA ILE A 350 18.80 -18.98 -35.83
C ILE A 350 20.08 -18.25 -36.29
N SER A 351 19.96 -17.10 -36.93
CA SER A 351 21.11 -16.30 -37.37
C SER A 351 21.90 -15.71 -36.19
N ASP A 352 21.22 -15.22 -35.16
CA ASP A 352 21.87 -14.67 -33.97
C ASP A 352 22.56 -15.77 -33.11
N THR A 353 21.96 -16.95 -32.97
CA THR A 353 22.57 -18.06 -32.27
C THR A 353 23.80 -18.60 -32.98
N ASN A 354 23.85 -18.58 -34.31
CA ASN A 354 25.02 -18.98 -35.07
C ASN A 354 26.20 -18.00 -34.96
N SER A 355 25.94 -16.71 -34.70
CA SER A 355 26.98 -15.69 -34.49
C SER A 355 27.62 -15.76 -33.08
N ALA A 356 26.91 -16.31 -32.10
CA ALA A 356 27.33 -16.41 -30.69
C ALA A 356 27.93 -17.75 -30.26
N SER A 357 27.98 -18.77 -31.15
CA SER A 357 28.46 -20.10 -30.80
C SER A 357 30.00 -20.20 -30.98
N PRO A 358 30.75 -20.59 -29.91
CA PRO A 358 32.18 -20.90 -30.01
C PRO A 358 32.51 -22.07 -30.96
N LEU A 359 31.50 -22.85 -31.35
CA LEU A 359 31.65 -23.97 -32.29
C LEU A 359 31.77 -23.53 -33.78
N ALA A 360 31.34 -22.28 -34.10
CA ALA A 360 31.49 -21.77 -35.45
C ALA A 360 32.92 -21.30 -35.79
N GLN A 361 33.78 -21.10 -34.78
CA GLN A 361 35.19 -20.73 -34.97
C GLN A 361 36.13 -21.92 -35.18
N THR A 362 35.70 -23.14 -34.91
CA THR A 362 36.54 -24.38 -35.00
C THR A 362 36.33 -25.16 -36.27
N LEU A 363 35.43 -24.76 -37.15
CA LEU A 363 35.19 -25.47 -38.45
C LEU A 363 35.64 -24.64 -39.68
N GLY A 364 36.42 -23.59 -39.45
CA GLY A 364 36.96 -22.72 -40.50
C GLY A 364 38.50 -22.75 -40.66
N GLU A 365 39.18 -23.83 -40.12
CA GLU A 365 40.59 -24.14 -40.40
C GLU A 365 40.70 -25.49 -41.12
#